data_855a02c3c14e9a2445d0284378746adb
#
_entry.id   855a02c3c14e9a2445d0284378746adb
#
_cell.length_a   1.000
_cell.length_b   1.000
_cell.length_c   1.000
_cell.angle_alpha   90.00
_cell.angle_beta   90.00
_cell.angle_gamma   90.00
#
_symmetry.space_group_name_H-M   'P 1'
#
loop_
_entity.id
_entity.type
_entity.pdbx_description
1 polymer ?
#
loop_
_entity_poly.entity_id
_entity_poly.type
_entity_poly.pdbx_seq_one_letter_code
_entity_poly.pdbx_strand_id
1 'polypeptide(L)'
;MTDRARVALVNMPFSFSKYPSIQLGTLSALLKSKGVPVDCHHLNVRFAHKIGVPLYEMICEKRALFGEWLFSYLLFRDNPKRSEYPQTFKPVFEQIARESGQPISFFEDMSKRTAPQFLTSAMTNIDWGQYKIIGFTSTFDQNVASLTMAKLIKDLYPDVKIVFGGANFDGEMGLEYYRAFPFIDHVVVGEGEVTFPALVDHILHDSADPFPRGVTYRQEGEIRFQPNPALFTEFAQTGPPDYDDYYHLLAELGTGTSQGLDRILLYEGSRGCWWGEKHHCTFCGLNAQSMKFRAKSSEQVAREMAYLSNRYDTTRFRLVDNIIDMKYVENLFGAFAQDRRDLDVFIETKSNLQKHQIRLLAMGGVRCMQPGLESLSQPQLRAMDKGVTPMQNLVCLKWCFYYHVAVSWNILLGFPGETNEDYLRQIDLIPSLVHLQPPEGA
;
A
#
# COMPACT_ATOMS: atom_id res chain seq x y z
N MET A 1 30.09 21.14 -13.79
CA MET A 1 28.63 21.03 -13.65
C MET A 1 28.34 19.54 -13.53
N THR A 2 28.11 19.04 -12.32
CA THR A 2 27.74 17.64 -12.09
C THR A 2 26.36 17.44 -12.69
N ASP A 3 26.26 16.47 -13.58
CA ASP A 3 25.04 16.09 -14.27
C ASP A 3 24.00 15.61 -13.24
N ARG A 4 23.08 16.49 -12.83
CA ARG A 4 22.02 16.20 -11.85
C ARG A 4 20.88 15.37 -12.47
N ALA A 5 21.23 14.29 -13.17
CA ALA A 5 20.25 13.43 -13.82
C ALA A 5 19.68 12.35 -12.86
N ARG A 6 19.82 12.51 -11.52
CA ARG A 6 19.39 11.52 -10.52
C ARG A 6 17.99 11.81 -10.00
N VAL A 7 17.25 10.74 -9.75
CA VAL A 7 15.90 10.76 -9.15
C VAL A 7 15.96 10.11 -7.76
N ALA A 8 15.34 10.73 -6.76
CA ALA A 8 15.05 10.07 -5.49
C ALA A 8 13.57 9.67 -5.44
N LEU A 9 13.30 8.47 -4.94
CA LEU A 9 11.94 8.02 -4.57
C LEU A 9 11.89 7.83 -3.05
N VAL A 10 10.89 8.39 -2.41
CA VAL A 10 10.82 8.48 -0.95
C VAL A 10 9.57 7.80 -0.42
N ASN A 11 9.75 6.87 0.54
CA ASN A 11 8.69 6.25 1.32
C ASN A 11 8.75 6.77 2.76
N MET A 12 7.78 7.60 3.13
CA MET A 12 7.71 8.24 4.45
C MET A 12 6.94 7.39 5.47
N PRO A 13 7.09 7.62 6.80
CA PRO A 13 6.15 7.12 7.81
C PRO A 13 4.71 7.68 7.57
N PHE A 14 3.60 6.96 7.83
CA PHE A 14 3.55 5.59 8.30
C PHE A 14 3.05 4.66 7.20
N SER A 15 3.95 3.87 6.66
CA SER A 15 3.64 2.64 5.92
C SER A 15 4.36 1.50 6.61
N PHE A 16 3.85 0.29 6.53
CA PHE A 16 4.50 -0.86 7.16
C PHE A 16 5.98 -0.95 6.83
N SER A 17 6.82 -1.13 7.86
CA SER A 17 8.28 -1.22 7.68
C SER A 17 8.76 -2.62 7.32
N LYS A 18 7.94 -3.63 7.60
CA LYS A 18 8.23 -5.05 7.35
C LYS A 18 8.12 -5.48 5.89
N TYR A 19 7.62 -4.60 5.03
CA TYR A 19 7.48 -4.84 3.60
C TYR A 19 8.22 -3.77 2.79
N PRO A 20 8.89 -4.13 1.68
CA PRO A 20 9.36 -3.13 0.72
C PRO A 20 8.17 -2.42 0.07
N SER A 21 8.32 -1.15 -0.29
CA SER A 21 7.29 -0.43 -1.05
C SER A 21 7.23 -0.95 -2.48
N ILE A 22 6.10 -1.54 -2.87
CA ILE A 22 5.91 -2.01 -4.25
C ILE A 22 5.87 -0.83 -5.24
N GLN A 23 5.34 0.31 -4.84
CA GLN A 23 5.28 1.52 -5.66
C GLN A 23 6.70 2.00 -6.00
N LEU A 24 7.57 2.12 -4.98
CA LEU A 24 8.96 2.50 -5.20
C LEU A 24 9.70 1.45 -6.04
N GLY A 25 9.52 0.17 -5.71
CA GLY A 25 10.16 -0.92 -6.42
C GLY A 25 9.80 -0.96 -7.90
N THR A 26 8.52 -0.77 -8.24
CA THR A 26 8.04 -0.76 -9.63
C THR A 26 8.58 0.46 -10.39
N LEU A 27 8.45 1.66 -9.82
CA LEU A 27 8.91 2.89 -10.48
C LEU A 27 10.44 2.92 -10.61
N SER A 28 11.18 2.44 -9.60
CA SER A 28 12.63 2.31 -9.65
C SER A 28 13.06 1.36 -10.78
N ALA A 29 12.45 0.17 -10.86
CA ALA A 29 12.74 -0.79 -11.92
C ALA A 29 12.50 -0.20 -13.33
N LEU A 30 11.37 0.50 -13.50
CA LEU A 30 11.03 1.15 -14.78
C LEU A 30 12.01 2.26 -15.16
N LEU A 31 12.42 3.12 -14.22
CA LEU A 31 13.37 4.19 -14.49
C LEU A 31 14.77 3.64 -14.76
N LYS A 32 15.24 2.67 -13.96
CA LYS A 32 16.53 2.00 -14.16
C LYS A 32 16.60 1.29 -15.52
N SER A 33 15.50 0.69 -16.00
CA SER A 33 15.43 0.07 -17.33
C SER A 33 15.58 1.07 -18.47
N LYS A 34 15.29 2.35 -18.22
CA LYS A 34 15.48 3.48 -19.15
C LYS A 34 16.84 4.19 -18.97
N GLY A 35 17.72 3.66 -18.11
CA GLY A 35 19.04 4.24 -17.84
C GLY A 35 19.03 5.45 -16.91
N VAL A 36 17.92 5.74 -16.24
CA VAL A 36 17.82 6.84 -15.27
C VAL A 36 18.32 6.37 -13.90
N PRO A 37 19.36 7.01 -13.30
CA PRO A 37 19.81 6.69 -11.96
C PRO A 37 18.74 7.03 -10.91
N VAL A 38 18.38 6.05 -10.07
CA VAL A 38 17.33 6.17 -9.05
C VAL A 38 17.84 5.63 -7.72
N ASP A 39 17.63 6.40 -6.66
CA ASP A 39 17.84 5.99 -5.27
C ASP A 39 16.48 5.95 -4.54
N CYS A 40 16.20 4.86 -3.82
CA CYS A 40 14.98 4.72 -3.02
C CYS A 40 15.28 4.93 -1.53
N HIS A 41 14.67 5.95 -0.93
CA HIS A 41 14.83 6.25 0.49
C HIS A 41 13.64 5.74 1.30
N HIS A 42 13.84 4.67 2.06
CA HIS A 42 12.85 4.06 2.95
C HIS A 42 12.92 4.71 4.34
N LEU A 43 12.44 5.96 4.45
CA LEU A 43 12.45 6.71 5.71
C LEU A 43 11.46 6.12 6.73
N ASN A 44 10.43 5.43 6.29
CA ASN A 44 9.55 4.62 7.13
C ASN A 44 10.33 3.57 7.93
N VAL A 45 11.25 2.84 7.30
CA VAL A 45 12.10 1.82 7.95
C VAL A 45 13.07 2.46 8.94
N ARG A 46 13.70 3.60 8.56
CA ARG A 46 14.60 4.34 9.46
C ARG A 46 13.85 4.86 10.69
N PHE A 47 12.61 5.34 10.53
CA PHE A 47 11.81 5.79 11.66
C PHE A 47 11.33 4.63 12.53
N ALA A 48 10.93 3.50 11.92
CA ALA A 48 10.60 2.29 12.65
C ALA A 48 11.77 1.78 13.50
N HIS A 49 12.98 1.80 12.94
CA HIS A 49 14.20 1.46 13.69
C HIS A 49 14.45 2.42 14.87
N LYS A 50 14.20 3.73 14.66
CA LYS A 50 14.39 4.77 15.69
C LYS A 50 13.44 4.63 16.87
N ILE A 51 12.16 4.32 16.65
CA ILE A 51 11.14 4.24 17.72
C ILE A 51 10.85 2.82 18.20
N GLY A 52 11.45 1.82 17.55
CA GLY A 52 11.18 0.41 17.77
C GLY A 52 10.10 -0.15 16.82
N VAL A 53 10.43 -1.22 16.09
CA VAL A 53 9.55 -1.85 15.08
C VAL A 53 8.18 -2.22 15.65
N PRO A 54 8.04 -2.85 16.83
CA PRO A 54 6.72 -3.21 17.36
C PRO A 54 5.80 -2.01 17.57
N LEU A 55 6.33 -0.92 18.13
CA LEU A 55 5.56 0.32 18.32
C LEU A 55 5.18 0.95 16.98
N TYR A 56 6.11 0.98 16.03
CA TYR A 56 5.87 1.53 14.70
C TYR A 56 4.77 0.78 13.95
N GLU A 57 4.84 -0.56 13.90
CA GLU A 57 3.83 -1.40 13.23
C GLU A 57 2.45 -1.25 13.89
N MET A 58 2.40 -1.21 15.23
CA MET A 58 1.16 -0.93 15.96
C MET A 58 0.54 0.41 15.54
N ILE A 59 1.35 1.46 15.37
CA ILE A 59 0.86 2.77 14.91
C ILE A 59 0.31 2.67 13.48
N CYS A 60 0.98 1.93 12.58
CA CYS A 60 0.51 1.71 11.22
C CYS A 60 -0.87 1.05 11.15
N GLU A 61 -1.24 0.24 12.14
CA GLU A 61 -2.53 -0.43 12.23
C GLU A 61 -3.64 0.46 12.80
N LYS A 62 -3.29 1.61 13.40
CA LYS A 62 -4.28 2.50 14.01
C LYS A 62 -4.99 3.37 12.98
N ARG A 63 -6.26 3.59 13.25
CA ARG A 63 -7.11 4.49 12.48
C ARG A 63 -7.07 5.90 13.06
N ALA A 64 -7.91 6.77 12.54
CA ALA A 64 -8.07 8.16 13.00
C ALA A 64 -6.86 9.06 12.69
N LEU A 65 -6.04 8.74 11.68
CA LEU A 65 -4.94 9.57 11.21
C LEU A 65 -3.90 9.88 12.30
N PHE A 66 -3.63 8.89 13.18
CA PHE A 66 -2.70 9.07 14.29
C PHE A 66 -1.26 9.33 13.80
N GLY A 67 -0.85 8.64 12.77
CA GLY A 67 0.46 8.83 12.12
C GLY A 67 0.60 10.24 11.54
N GLU A 68 -0.45 10.77 10.92
CA GLU A 68 -0.49 12.14 10.39
C GLU A 68 -0.31 13.18 11.51
N TRP A 69 -1.00 12.99 12.64
CA TRP A 69 -0.86 13.87 13.79
C TRP A 69 0.56 13.87 14.36
N LEU A 70 1.23 12.72 14.42
CA LEU A 70 2.61 12.62 14.91
C LEU A 70 3.58 13.51 14.12
N PHE A 71 3.42 13.63 12.82
CA PHE A 71 4.29 14.45 11.97
C PHE A 71 3.80 15.88 11.75
N SER A 72 2.67 16.27 12.34
CA SER A 72 2.02 17.56 12.07
C SER A 72 2.74 18.77 12.69
N TYR A 73 3.67 18.58 13.62
CA TYR A 73 4.21 19.68 14.44
C TYR A 73 4.93 20.76 13.63
N LEU A 74 5.73 20.39 12.65
CA LEU A 74 6.50 21.38 11.87
C LEU A 74 5.64 22.10 10.83
N LEU A 75 4.71 21.38 10.19
CA LEU A 75 3.90 21.92 9.10
C LEU A 75 2.70 22.72 9.61
N PHE A 76 2.12 22.32 10.76
CA PHE A 76 0.88 22.86 11.30
C PHE A 76 1.03 23.30 12.76
N ARG A 77 2.19 23.85 13.15
CA ARG A 77 2.51 24.19 14.54
C ARG A 77 1.45 25.06 15.20
N ASP A 78 0.99 26.08 14.50
CA ASP A 78 0.07 27.10 15.02
C ASP A 78 -1.41 26.80 14.71
N ASN A 79 -1.71 25.62 14.12
CA ASN A 79 -3.08 25.22 13.83
C ASN A 79 -3.75 24.69 15.11
N PRO A 80 -4.85 25.31 15.60
CA PRO A 80 -5.51 24.92 16.84
C PRO A 80 -6.06 23.49 16.78
N LYS A 81 -6.51 23.00 15.62
CA LYS A 81 -6.99 21.62 15.43
C LYS A 81 -5.95 20.57 15.78
N ARG A 82 -4.66 20.90 15.60
CA ARG A 82 -3.57 20.01 15.99
C ARG A 82 -3.54 19.76 17.51
N SER A 83 -3.72 20.81 18.32
CA SER A 83 -3.76 20.71 19.78
C SER A 83 -5.06 20.12 20.30
N GLU A 84 -6.17 20.25 19.57
CA GLU A 84 -7.46 19.66 19.89
C GLU A 84 -7.54 18.16 19.55
N TYR A 85 -6.73 17.70 18.60
CA TYR A 85 -6.75 16.33 18.08
C TYR A 85 -6.66 15.24 19.18
N PRO A 86 -5.74 15.29 20.19
CA PRO A 86 -5.70 14.30 21.25
C PRO A 86 -6.98 14.22 22.09
N GLN A 87 -7.71 15.32 22.23
CA GLN A 87 -8.99 15.36 22.94
C GLN A 87 -10.12 14.80 22.07
N THR A 88 -10.14 15.15 20.80
CA THR A 88 -11.13 14.67 19.82
C THR A 88 -11.08 13.15 19.66
N PHE A 89 -9.87 12.58 19.64
CA PHE A 89 -9.63 11.14 19.45
C PHE A 89 -9.12 10.47 20.74
N LYS A 90 -9.51 10.96 21.92
CA LYS A 90 -9.08 10.46 23.22
C LYS A 90 -9.16 8.93 23.34
N PRO A 91 -10.23 8.22 22.93
CA PRO A 91 -10.30 6.77 23.00
C PRO A 91 -9.17 6.07 22.23
N VAL A 92 -8.77 6.60 21.08
CA VAL A 92 -7.65 6.07 20.28
C VAL A 92 -6.33 6.23 21.02
N PHE A 93 -6.09 7.40 21.61
CA PHE A 93 -4.88 7.66 22.41
C PHE A 93 -4.81 6.74 23.64
N GLU A 94 -5.92 6.55 24.33
CA GLU A 94 -6.00 5.64 25.49
C GLU A 94 -5.79 4.18 25.09
N GLN A 95 -6.29 3.76 23.92
CA GLN A 95 -6.05 2.43 23.39
C GLN A 95 -4.57 2.22 23.07
N ILE A 96 -3.96 3.15 22.31
CA ILE A 96 -2.54 3.09 21.95
C ILE A 96 -1.66 3.09 23.21
N ALA A 97 -1.98 3.91 24.21
CA ALA A 97 -1.26 3.96 25.46
C ALA A 97 -1.31 2.63 26.22
N ARG A 98 -2.48 1.98 26.26
CA ARG A 98 -2.64 0.65 26.89
C ARG A 98 -1.86 -0.42 26.14
N GLU A 99 -1.98 -0.48 24.83
CA GLU A 99 -1.35 -1.52 23.99
C GLU A 99 0.18 -1.38 23.96
N SER A 100 0.69 -0.15 23.96
CA SER A 100 2.14 0.13 23.92
C SER A 100 2.79 0.11 25.31
N GLY A 101 2.00 0.21 26.38
CA GLY A 101 2.52 0.44 27.74
C GLY A 101 3.14 1.83 27.93
N GLN A 102 2.91 2.77 27.00
CA GLN A 102 3.47 4.13 27.04
C GLN A 102 2.40 5.15 27.49
N PRO A 103 2.75 6.18 28.27
CA PRO A 103 1.79 7.22 28.61
C PRO A 103 1.45 8.11 27.39
N ILE A 104 0.29 8.76 27.40
CA ILE A 104 -0.13 9.68 26.31
C ILE A 104 0.92 10.77 26.07
N SER A 105 1.54 11.29 27.14
CA SER A 105 2.61 12.30 27.04
C SER A 105 3.82 11.84 26.22
N PHE A 106 4.08 10.54 26.14
CA PHE A 106 5.13 9.99 25.28
C PHE A 106 4.85 10.26 23.80
N PHE A 107 3.61 10.14 23.35
CA PHE A 107 3.23 10.41 21.98
C PHE A 107 3.20 11.91 21.67
N GLU A 108 2.85 12.75 22.66
CA GLU A 108 2.99 14.20 22.53
C GLU A 108 4.44 14.62 22.37
N ASP A 109 5.35 14.01 23.14
CA ASP A 109 6.80 14.24 23.01
C ASP A 109 7.31 13.70 21.66
N MET A 110 6.83 12.54 21.23
CA MET A 110 7.16 12.00 19.91
C MET A 110 6.78 12.99 18.79
N SER A 111 5.60 13.58 18.84
CA SER A 111 5.15 14.57 17.85
C SER A 111 5.95 15.87 17.91
N LYS A 112 6.30 16.36 19.12
CA LYS A 112 6.96 17.68 19.30
C LYS A 112 8.49 17.62 19.18
N ARG A 113 9.12 16.45 19.40
CA ARG A 113 10.59 16.30 19.43
C ARG A 113 11.08 15.17 18.52
N THR A 114 10.59 13.94 18.70
CA THR A 114 11.17 12.77 18.01
C THR A 114 10.97 12.83 16.50
N ALA A 115 9.76 13.17 16.03
CA ALA A 115 9.47 13.31 14.61
C ALA A 115 10.21 14.51 13.97
N PRO A 116 10.24 15.71 14.56
CA PRO A 116 11.09 16.82 14.08
C PRO A 116 12.59 16.49 14.03
N GLN A 117 13.14 15.88 15.06
CA GLN A 117 14.54 15.44 15.07
C GLN A 117 14.85 14.42 13.99
N PHE A 118 13.93 13.50 13.74
CA PHE A 118 14.06 12.53 12.67
C PHE A 118 14.11 13.20 11.29
N LEU A 119 13.21 14.14 11.02
CA LEU A 119 13.21 14.89 9.76
C LEU A 119 14.48 15.71 9.59
N THR A 120 14.94 16.38 10.66
CA THR A 120 16.22 17.11 10.64
C THR A 120 17.40 16.16 10.35
N SER A 121 17.43 14.99 10.98
CA SER A 121 18.46 13.98 10.71
C SER A 121 18.40 13.48 9.26
N ALA A 122 17.23 13.27 8.69
CA ALA A 122 17.07 12.90 7.29
C ALA A 122 17.56 14.01 6.34
N MET A 123 17.33 15.29 6.70
CA MET A 123 17.86 16.43 5.94
C MET A 123 19.38 16.51 5.94
N THR A 124 20.03 16.14 7.06
CA THR A 124 21.49 16.24 7.18
C THR A 124 22.23 15.02 6.66
N ASN A 125 21.63 13.82 6.74
CA ASN A 125 22.30 12.58 6.38
C ASN A 125 22.15 12.19 4.91
N ILE A 126 21.24 12.84 4.18
CA ILE A 126 21.01 12.61 2.75
C ILE A 126 21.30 13.92 2.02
N ASP A 127 22.16 13.86 1.02
CA ASP A 127 22.41 15.01 0.13
C ASP A 127 21.27 15.14 -0.88
N TRP A 128 20.20 15.85 -0.46
CA TRP A 128 19.03 16.09 -1.31
C TRP A 128 19.33 16.97 -2.53
N GLY A 129 20.39 17.80 -2.45
CA GLY A 129 20.81 18.67 -3.53
C GLY A 129 21.39 17.97 -4.76
N GLN A 130 21.74 16.68 -4.66
CA GLN A 130 22.22 15.88 -5.78
C GLN A 130 21.11 15.46 -6.76
N TYR A 131 19.85 15.53 -6.33
CA TYR A 131 18.70 15.08 -7.15
C TYR A 131 18.10 16.23 -7.95
N LYS A 132 17.72 15.96 -9.20
CA LYS A 132 16.88 16.87 -10.01
C LYS A 132 15.41 16.73 -9.63
N ILE A 133 14.99 15.50 -9.29
CA ILE A 133 13.60 15.14 -8.99
C ILE A 133 13.55 14.32 -7.69
N ILE A 134 12.63 14.66 -6.80
CA ILE A 134 12.32 13.87 -5.62
C ILE A 134 10.84 13.53 -5.64
N GLY A 135 10.54 12.23 -5.80
CA GLY A 135 9.20 11.68 -5.85
C GLY A 135 8.78 11.10 -4.49
N PHE A 136 7.63 11.53 -3.99
CA PHE A 136 7.01 10.98 -2.78
C PHE A 136 5.81 10.12 -3.17
N THR A 137 5.81 8.85 -2.72
CA THR A 137 4.58 8.05 -2.71
C THR A 137 3.83 8.30 -1.41
N SER A 138 2.51 8.38 -1.47
CA SER A 138 1.68 8.53 -0.28
C SER A 138 0.45 7.64 -0.33
N THR A 139 0.34 6.80 0.69
CA THR A 139 -0.80 5.92 0.96
C THR A 139 -1.06 5.94 2.48
N PHE A 140 -2.29 5.72 2.91
CA PHE A 140 -2.65 5.74 4.34
C PHE A 140 -2.14 7.01 5.07
N ASP A 141 -1.48 6.86 6.22
CA ASP A 141 -1.03 7.93 7.12
C ASP A 141 0.34 8.51 6.73
N GLN A 142 0.61 8.76 5.44
CA GLN A 142 1.90 9.24 4.94
C GLN A 142 1.89 10.71 4.47
N ASN A 143 0.73 11.38 4.43
CA ASN A 143 0.62 12.71 3.82
C ASN A 143 1.43 13.77 4.56
N VAL A 144 1.19 13.92 5.86
CA VAL A 144 1.80 15.01 6.63
C VAL A 144 3.31 14.82 6.77
N ALA A 145 3.77 13.59 6.95
CA ALA A 145 5.20 13.28 6.97
C ALA A 145 5.87 13.63 5.62
N SER A 146 5.24 13.23 4.51
CA SER A 146 5.73 13.50 3.15
C SER A 146 5.72 15.00 2.83
N LEU A 147 4.61 15.69 3.12
CA LEU A 147 4.48 17.13 2.91
C LEU A 147 5.50 17.93 3.73
N THR A 148 5.72 17.53 5.00
CA THR A 148 6.69 18.20 5.86
C THR A 148 8.11 18.03 5.32
N MET A 149 8.49 16.81 4.94
CA MET A 149 9.81 16.54 4.37
C MET A 149 10.01 17.26 3.04
N ALA A 150 9.01 17.22 2.16
CA ALA A 150 9.04 17.92 0.87
C ALA A 150 9.22 19.43 1.04
N LYS A 151 8.52 20.04 2.02
CA LYS A 151 8.68 21.47 2.33
C LYS A 151 10.09 21.77 2.80
N LEU A 152 10.65 20.99 3.74
CA LEU A 152 12.02 21.20 4.22
C LEU A 152 13.06 21.10 3.09
N ILE A 153 12.89 20.13 2.19
CA ILE A 153 13.76 19.99 1.01
C ILE A 153 13.61 21.20 0.10
N LYS A 154 12.39 21.60 -0.22
CA LYS A 154 12.14 22.73 -1.14
C LYS A 154 12.64 24.06 -0.60
N ASP A 155 12.53 24.29 0.71
CA ASP A 155 13.04 25.49 1.37
C ASP A 155 14.58 25.59 1.27
N LEU A 156 15.30 24.46 1.28
CA LEU A 156 16.77 24.43 1.21
C LEU A 156 17.30 24.27 -0.23
N TYR A 157 16.55 23.55 -1.07
CA TYR A 157 16.91 23.24 -2.46
C TYR A 157 15.76 23.63 -3.43
N PRO A 158 15.57 24.93 -3.69
CA PRO A 158 14.41 25.43 -4.46
C PRO A 158 14.35 24.91 -5.91
N ASP A 159 15.50 24.55 -6.50
CA ASP A 159 15.57 24.05 -7.88
C ASP A 159 15.16 22.57 -8.03
N VAL A 160 15.16 21.81 -6.94
CA VAL A 160 14.74 20.40 -6.94
C VAL A 160 13.25 20.33 -7.23
N LYS A 161 12.86 19.44 -8.15
CA LYS A 161 11.45 19.21 -8.48
C LYS A 161 10.82 18.21 -7.53
N ILE A 162 9.81 18.66 -6.79
CA ILE A 162 9.05 17.83 -5.85
C ILE A 162 7.83 17.27 -6.58
N VAL A 163 7.74 15.94 -6.62
CA VAL A 163 6.65 15.22 -7.27
C VAL A 163 5.92 14.33 -6.27
N PHE A 164 4.59 14.38 -6.25
CA PHE A 164 3.77 13.50 -5.42
C PHE A 164 2.97 12.54 -6.28
N GLY A 165 2.66 11.36 -5.72
CA GLY A 165 1.77 10.37 -6.30
C GLY A 165 1.34 9.34 -5.25
N GLY A 166 0.66 8.29 -5.69
CA GLY A 166 0.09 7.25 -4.83
C GLY A 166 -1.38 7.51 -4.51
N ALA A 167 -2.02 6.57 -3.79
CA ALA A 167 -3.47 6.56 -3.61
C ALA A 167 -4.04 7.84 -2.95
N ASN A 168 -3.27 8.49 -2.06
CA ASN A 168 -3.70 9.73 -1.42
C ASN A 168 -3.67 10.95 -2.35
N PHE A 169 -3.02 10.83 -3.50
CA PHE A 169 -2.90 11.90 -4.51
C PHE A 169 -3.65 11.56 -5.81
N ASP A 170 -4.55 10.57 -5.75
CA ASP A 170 -5.36 10.22 -6.92
C ASP A 170 -6.61 11.11 -7.07
N GLY A 171 -7.03 11.33 -8.32
CA GLY A 171 -8.22 12.09 -8.67
C GLY A 171 -8.21 13.52 -8.10
N GLU A 172 -9.35 13.94 -7.58
CA GLU A 172 -9.56 15.28 -7.01
C GLU A 172 -8.69 15.54 -5.77
N MET A 173 -8.36 14.49 -4.99
CA MET A 173 -7.52 14.64 -3.81
C MET A 173 -6.13 15.18 -4.18
N GLY A 174 -5.52 14.63 -5.22
CA GLY A 174 -4.23 15.09 -5.70
C GLY A 174 -4.25 16.55 -6.16
N LEU A 175 -5.31 16.97 -6.84
CA LEU A 175 -5.50 18.35 -7.28
C LEU A 175 -5.63 19.31 -6.10
N GLU A 176 -6.37 18.93 -5.04
CA GLU A 176 -6.54 19.75 -3.85
C GLU A 176 -5.23 19.86 -3.05
N TYR A 177 -4.47 18.78 -2.90
CA TYR A 177 -3.13 18.85 -2.30
C TYR A 177 -2.21 19.77 -3.11
N TYR A 178 -2.23 19.65 -4.43
CA TYR A 178 -1.44 20.52 -5.31
C TYR A 178 -1.81 22.00 -5.17
N ARG A 179 -3.12 22.30 -5.00
CA ARG A 179 -3.62 23.67 -4.78
C ARG A 179 -3.20 24.20 -3.41
N ALA A 180 -3.33 23.38 -2.36
CA ALA A 180 -3.08 23.76 -0.98
C ALA A 180 -1.59 23.93 -0.65
N PHE A 181 -0.70 23.23 -1.34
CA PHE A 181 0.73 23.21 -1.05
C PHE A 181 1.58 23.67 -2.26
N PRO A 182 1.86 24.99 -2.38
CA PRO A 182 2.56 25.57 -3.54
C PRO A 182 3.99 25.05 -3.75
N PHE A 183 4.60 24.44 -2.75
CA PHE A 183 5.94 23.84 -2.85
C PHE A 183 5.96 22.50 -3.61
N ILE A 184 4.82 21.92 -3.92
CA ILE A 184 4.71 20.76 -4.80
C ILE A 184 4.81 21.24 -6.25
N ASP A 185 5.80 20.75 -7.00
CA ASP A 185 5.96 21.12 -8.41
C ASP A 185 4.99 20.35 -9.31
N HIS A 186 4.77 19.04 -9.03
CA HIS A 186 3.88 18.20 -9.83
C HIS A 186 3.18 17.15 -8.97
N VAL A 187 1.99 16.75 -9.38
CA VAL A 187 1.31 15.53 -8.91
C VAL A 187 1.07 14.64 -10.10
N VAL A 188 1.44 13.36 -9.95
CA VAL A 188 1.07 12.30 -10.88
C VAL A 188 -0.23 11.67 -10.40
N VAL A 189 -1.30 11.91 -11.12
CA VAL A 189 -2.65 11.44 -10.82
C VAL A 189 -2.95 10.16 -11.60
N GLY A 190 -3.39 9.13 -10.89
CA GLY A 190 -3.66 7.80 -11.46
C GLY A 190 -2.44 6.90 -11.50
N GLU A 191 -2.42 5.97 -12.46
CA GLU A 191 -1.34 4.97 -12.60
C GLU A 191 -0.03 5.61 -13.06
N GLY A 192 1.04 5.39 -12.28
CA GLY A 192 2.32 6.07 -12.46
C GLY A 192 3.26 5.45 -13.48
N GLU A 193 3.02 4.22 -13.94
CA GLU A 193 3.98 3.44 -14.74
C GLU A 193 4.36 4.09 -16.08
N VAL A 194 3.44 4.81 -16.70
CA VAL A 194 3.69 5.57 -17.94
C VAL A 194 3.93 7.04 -17.63
N THR A 195 3.07 7.62 -16.80
CA THR A 195 3.04 9.06 -16.56
C THR A 195 4.29 9.56 -15.83
N PHE A 196 4.75 8.83 -14.80
CA PHE A 196 5.91 9.27 -14.02
C PHE A 196 7.23 9.18 -14.82
N PRO A 197 7.56 8.07 -15.52
CA PRO A 197 8.75 8.06 -16.38
C PRO A 197 8.72 9.12 -17.50
N ALA A 198 7.55 9.41 -18.07
CA ALA A 198 7.41 10.47 -19.07
C ALA A 198 7.64 11.87 -18.45
N LEU A 199 7.16 12.11 -17.23
CA LEU A 199 7.44 13.35 -16.49
C LEU A 199 8.93 13.47 -16.15
N VAL A 200 9.58 12.39 -15.73
CA VAL A 200 11.02 12.36 -15.45
C VAL A 200 11.80 12.71 -16.70
N ASP A 201 11.48 12.10 -17.82
CA ASP A 201 12.12 12.38 -19.11
C ASP A 201 11.95 13.85 -19.52
N HIS A 202 10.73 14.37 -19.41
CA HIS A 202 10.40 15.78 -19.68
C HIS A 202 11.25 16.76 -18.86
N ILE A 203 11.40 16.49 -17.54
CA ILE A 203 12.15 17.35 -16.63
C ILE A 203 13.67 17.22 -16.83
N LEU A 204 14.18 15.99 -17.04
CA LEU A 204 15.63 15.77 -17.18
C LEU A 204 16.19 16.38 -18.45
N HIS A 205 15.39 16.44 -19.53
CA HIS A 205 15.79 16.99 -20.81
C HIS A 205 15.32 18.43 -21.03
N ASP A 206 14.73 19.09 -19.99
CA ASP A 206 14.15 20.42 -20.08
C ASP A 206 13.28 20.61 -21.34
N SER A 207 12.41 19.62 -21.60
CA SER A 207 11.60 19.56 -22.83
C SER A 207 10.67 20.76 -22.96
N ALA A 208 10.57 21.29 -24.16
CA ALA A 208 9.61 22.35 -24.51
C ALA A 208 8.22 21.78 -24.90
N ASP A 209 8.08 20.46 -24.99
CA ASP A 209 6.82 19.79 -25.30
C ASP A 209 5.79 19.99 -24.16
N PRO A 210 4.49 19.83 -24.43
CA PRO A 210 3.48 19.84 -23.37
C PRO A 210 3.75 18.76 -22.30
N PHE A 211 3.42 19.07 -21.04
CA PHE A 211 3.51 18.09 -19.96
C PHE A 211 2.70 16.83 -20.25
N PRO A 212 3.17 15.63 -19.82
CA PRO A 212 2.42 14.40 -19.98
C PRO A 212 1.01 14.48 -19.37
N ARG A 213 0.04 13.81 -19.99
CA ARG A 213 -1.30 13.70 -19.41
C ARG A 213 -1.24 12.95 -18.08
N GLY A 214 -2.09 13.34 -17.13
CA GLY A 214 -2.07 12.82 -15.77
C GLY A 214 -1.13 13.56 -14.82
N VAL A 215 -0.45 14.62 -15.31
CA VAL A 215 0.44 15.47 -14.51
C VAL A 215 -0.19 16.82 -14.24
N THR A 216 -0.08 17.31 -12.99
CA THR A 216 -0.38 18.71 -12.65
C THR A 216 0.84 19.58 -12.91
N TYR A 217 0.63 20.81 -13.36
CA TYR A 217 1.67 21.84 -13.49
C TYR A 217 1.09 23.25 -13.33
N ARG A 218 1.94 24.24 -13.04
CA ARG A 218 1.56 25.66 -13.05
C ARG A 218 2.04 26.34 -14.30
N GLN A 219 1.14 27.05 -14.96
CA GLN A 219 1.45 27.87 -16.13
C GLN A 219 0.79 29.24 -15.95
N GLU A 220 1.58 30.32 -16.02
CA GLU A 220 1.09 31.68 -15.85
C GLU A 220 0.31 31.91 -14.52
N GLY A 221 0.72 31.22 -13.44
CA GLY A 221 0.08 31.27 -12.14
C GLY A 221 -1.15 30.38 -11.98
N GLU A 222 -1.64 29.79 -13.07
CA GLU A 222 -2.79 28.89 -13.03
C GLU A 222 -2.41 27.41 -12.95
N ILE A 223 -3.24 26.64 -12.27
CA ILE A 223 -3.09 25.18 -12.22
C ILE A 223 -3.65 24.56 -13.48
N ARG A 224 -2.81 23.81 -14.18
CA ARG A 224 -3.17 23.04 -15.37
C ARG A 224 -3.13 21.55 -15.06
N PHE A 225 -4.13 20.84 -15.55
CA PHE A 225 -4.23 19.40 -15.45
C PHE A 225 -5.02 18.85 -16.64
N GLN A 226 -4.48 17.84 -17.30
CA GLN A 226 -5.18 17.09 -18.33
C GLN A 226 -5.27 15.64 -17.87
N PRO A 227 -6.48 15.11 -17.58
CA PRO A 227 -6.65 13.73 -17.18
C PRO A 227 -6.01 12.78 -18.19
N ASN A 228 -5.38 11.72 -17.70
CA ASN A 228 -4.99 10.61 -18.54
C ASN A 228 -6.13 9.59 -18.57
N PRO A 229 -6.93 9.51 -19.64
CA PRO A 229 -8.03 8.56 -19.72
C PRO A 229 -7.55 7.14 -20.04
N ALA A 230 -6.29 7.00 -20.44
CA ALA A 230 -5.73 5.71 -20.78
C ALA A 230 -5.30 4.98 -19.52
N LEU A 231 -5.90 3.83 -19.26
CA LEU A 231 -5.38 2.89 -18.29
C LEU A 231 -4.09 2.28 -18.81
N PHE A 232 -3.17 1.99 -17.92
CA PHE A 232 -1.99 1.23 -18.28
C PHE A 232 -2.40 -0.20 -18.69
N THR A 233 -2.44 -0.45 -20.00
CA THR A 233 -2.87 -1.74 -20.56
C THR A 233 -1.74 -2.73 -20.69
N GLU A 234 -0.50 -2.26 -20.70
CA GLU A 234 0.70 -3.09 -20.86
C GLU A 234 1.25 -3.60 -19.52
N PHE A 235 0.35 -3.94 -18.61
CA PHE A 235 0.65 -4.40 -17.26
C PHE A 235 1.69 -5.55 -17.23
N ALA A 236 1.67 -6.40 -18.24
CA ALA A 236 2.67 -7.45 -18.42
C ALA A 236 4.10 -6.94 -18.69
N GLN A 237 4.28 -5.66 -19.05
CA GLN A 237 5.60 -5.10 -19.37
C GLN A 237 6.28 -4.42 -18.18
N THR A 238 5.62 -4.32 -17.00
CA THR A 238 6.23 -3.67 -15.83
C THR A 238 7.49 -4.37 -15.30
N GLY A 239 7.63 -5.66 -15.56
CA GLY A 239 8.70 -6.47 -14.97
C GLY A 239 8.57 -6.63 -13.44
N PRO A 240 9.52 -7.33 -12.80
CA PRO A 240 9.57 -7.47 -11.36
C PRO A 240 10.03 -6.15 -10.71
N PRO A 241 9.50 -5.81 -9.51
CA PRO A 241 9.95 -4.64 -8.77
C PRO A 241 11.40 -4.77 -8.27
N ASP A 242 12.08 -3.65 -8.13
CA ASP A 242 13.44 -3.57 -7.57
C ASP A 242 13.36 -3.17 -6.08
N TYR A 243 13.86 -4.04 -5.21
CA TYR A 243 13.87 -3.84 -3.76
C TYR A 243 15.28 -3.74 -3.16
N ASP A 244 16.31 -3.52 -3.99
CA ASP A 244 17.71 -3.51 -3.54
C ASP A 244 17.93 -2.49 -2.43
N ASP A 245 17.47 -1.25 -2.60
CA ASP A 245 17.67 -0.19 -1.62
C ASP A 245 17.01 -0.50 -0.27
N TYR A 246 15.87 -1.21 -0.28
CA TYR A 246 15.20 -1.64 0.95
C TYR A 246 16.02 -2.71 1.69
N TYR A 247 16.48 -3.75 1.00
CA TYR A 247 17.26 -4.82 1.64
C TYR A 247 18.66 -4.36 2.03
N HIS A 248 19.28 -3.46 1.27
CA HIS A 248 20.54 -2.81 1.68
C HIS A 248 20.35 -2.02 2.97
N LEU A 249 19.26 -1.25 3.10
CA LEU A 249 18.95 -0.53 4.32
C LEU A 249 18.73 -1.46 5.51
N LEU A 250 18.00 -2.58 5.34
CA LEU A 250 17.83 -3.56 6.42
C LEU A 250 19.17 -4.14 6.89
N ALA A 251 20.08 -4.41 5.95
CA ALA A 251 21.40 -4.90 6.27
C ALA A 251 22.25 -3.83 6.99
N GLU A 252 22.21 -2.57 6.55
CA GLU A 252 22.86 -1.41 7.20
C GLU A 252 22.40 -1.25 8.66
N LEU A 253 21.11 -1.36 8.90
CA LEU A 253 20.52 -1.18 10.23
C LEU A 253 20.70 -2.40 11.16
N GLY A 254 21.27 -3.51 10.65
CA GLY A 254 21.38 -4.74 11.41
C GLY A 254 20.03 -5.36 11.80
N THR A 255 18.97 -4.97 11.13
CA THR A 255 17.60 -5.41 11.39
C THR A 255 17.27 -6.70 10.64
N GLY A 256 18.15 -7.71 10.73
CA GLY A 256 17.85 -9.05 10.25
C GLY A 256 16.75 -9.73 11.07
N THR A 257 16.51 -10.99 10.81
CA THR A 257 15.49 -11.86 11.44
C THR A 257 15.39 -11.75 12.99
N SER A 258 16.43 -11.26 13.66
CA SER A 258 16.49 -11.06 15.10
C SER A 258 15.56 -9.93 15.62
N GLN A 259 15.08 -9.04 14.77
CA GLN A 259 14.14 -7.96 15.14
C GLN A 259 12.74 -8.13 14.56
N GLY A 260 12.39 -9.32 14.05
CA GLY A 260 11.05 -9.62 13.53
C GLY A 260 10.75 -9.04 12.14
N LEU A 261 11.76 -8.56 11.42
CA LEU A 261 11.62 -8.17 10.03
C LEU A 261 11.92 -9.39 9.13
N ASP A 262 10.93 -10.24 8.97
CA ASP A 262 10.97 -11.32 8.01
C ASP A 262 11.08 -10.77 6.58
N ARG A 263 11.86 -11.43 5.74
CA ARG A 263 11.93 -11.08 4.31
C ARG A 263 10.65 -11.52 3.63
N ILE A 264 9.76 -10.58 3.38
CA ILE A 264 8.50 -10.80 2.66
C ILE A 264 8.48 -9.87 1.44
N LEU A 265 8.20 -10.43 0.28
CA LEU A 265 8.11 -9.70 -0.98
C LEU A 265 6.67 -9.35 -1.29
N LEU A 266 6.41 -8.08 -1.58
CA LEU A 266 5.17 -7.68 -2.22
C LEU A 266 5.26 -7.96 -3.72
N TYR A 267 4.18 -8.46 -4.30
CA TYR A 267 4.13 -8.74 -5.73
C TYR A 267 2.72 -8.49 -6.28
N GLU A 268 2.65 -7.91 -7.47
CA GLU A 268 1.40 -7.63 -8.16
C GLU A 268 1.30 -8.47 -9.44
N GLY A 269 0.40 -9.44 -9.41
CA GLY A 269 0.08 -10.31 -10.54
C GLY A 269 -1.10 -9.81 -11.35
N SER A 270 -2.06 -9.13 -10.68
CA SER A 270 -3.26 -8.57 -11.32
C SER A 270 -3.68 -7.26 -10.69
N ARG A 271 -4.38 -6.42 -11.45
CA ARG A 271 -4.89 -5.11 -11.03
C ARG A 271 -6.33 -4.92 -11.48
N GLY A 272 -7.13 -4.22 -10.67
CA GLY A 272 -8.56 -4.08 -10.86
C GLY A 272 -9.32 -5.24 -10.22
N CYS A 273 -10.60 -5.40 -10.58
CA CYS A 273 -11.45 -6.45 -10.01
C CYS A 273 -12.37 -7.03 -11.08
N TRP A 274 -12.17 -8.31 -11.45
CA TRP A 274 -13.00 -8.98 -12.46
C TRP A 274 -14.47 -9.15 -12.03
N TRP A 275 -14.76 -9.16 -10.71
CA TRP A 275 -16.11 -9.09 -10.21
C TRP A 275 -16.67 -7.67 -10.33
N GLY A 276 -15.90 -6.68 -9.86
CA GLY A 276 -16.29 -5.28 -9.89
C GLY A 276 -16.49 -4.71 -11.29
N GLU A 277 -15.78 -5.24 -12.29
CA GLU A 277 -15.97 -4.86 -13.70
C GLU A 277 -17.39 -5.19 -14.21
N LYS A 278 -18.04 -6.20 -13.64
CA LYS A 278 -19.38 -6.67 -14.04
C LYS A 278 -20.49 -6.30 -13.06
N HIS A 279 -20.21 -6.29 -11.78
CA HIS A 279 -21.19 -6.22 -10.71
C HIS A 279 -20.85 -5.19 -9.65
N HIS A 280 -19.76 -4.70 -9.41
CA HIS A 280 -19.30 -3.71 -8.44
C HIS A 280 -19.99 -3.80 -7.05
N CYS A 281 -19.30 -4.37 -6.06
CA CYS A 281 -19.81 -4.40 -4.68
C CYS A 281 -20.11 -2.98 -4.19
N THR A 282 -21.32 -2.76 -3.67
CA THR A 282 -21.86 -1.41 -3.38
C THR A 282 -21.11 -0.65 -2.28
N PHE A 283 -20.29 -1.33 -1.48
CA PHE A 283 -19.46 -0.72 -0.42
C PHE A 283 -18.01 -0.47 -0.85
N CYS A 284 -17.57 -1.02 -2.00
CA CYS A 284 -16.16 -1.05 -2.35
C CYS A 284 -15.71 0.29 -2.96
N GLY A 285 -14.80 0.97 -2.27
CA GLY A 285 -14.13 2.19 -2.76
C GLY A 285 -12.81 1.93 -3.50
N LEU A 286 -12.35 0.67 -3.56
CA LEU A 286 -11.14 0.32 -4.29
C LEU A 286 -11.34 0.45 -5.80
N ASN A 287 -10.28 0.84 -6.51
CA ASN A 287 -10.31 0.99 -7.97
C ASN A 287 -11.39 1.97 -8.47
N ALA A 288 -11.73 3.00 -7.68
CA ALA A 288 -12.80 3.96 -7.99
C ALA A 288 -12.65 4.61 -9.38
N GLN A 289 -11.43 4.79 -9.87
CA GLN A 289 -11.15 5.34 -11.20
C GLN A 289 -11.32 4.31 -12.32
N SER A 290 -11.08 3.02 -12.06
CA SER A 290 -11.30 1.94 -13.02
C SER A 290 -11.32 0.56 -12.37
N MET A 291 -12.42 -0.15 -12.55
CA MET A 291 -12.55 -1.57 -12.20
C MET A 291 -11.93 -2.52 -13.22
N LYS A 292 -11.45 -2.03 -14.36
CA LYS A 292 -10.94 -2.88 -15.46
C LYS A 292 -9.89 -3.85 -14.96
N PHE A 293 -10.18 -5.13 -15.09
CA PHE A 293 -9.30 -6.19 -14.66
C PHE A 293 -8.20 -6.46 -15.70
N ARG A 294 -6.97 -6.55 -15.24
CA ARG A 294 -5.77 -6.85 -16.03
C ARG A 294 -4.88 -7.78 -15.24
N ALA A 295 -4.29 -8.77 -15.88
CA ALA A 295 -3.44 -9.74 -15.21
C ALA A 295 -2.22 -10.09 -16.09
N LYS A 296 -1.10 -10.36 -15.45
CA LYS A 296 0.08 -10.99 -16.06
C LYS A 296 -0.26 -12.45 -16.39
N SER A 297 0.44 -13.07 -17.33
CA SER A 297 0.27 -14.51 -17.56
C SER A 297 0.83 -15.33 -16.37
N SER A 298 0.29 -16.54 -16.16
CA SER A 298 0.75 -17.43 -15.09
C SER A 298 2.24 -17.75 -15.21
N GLU A 299 2.75 -17.90 -16.43
CA GLU A 299 4.15 -18.17 -16.73
C GLU A 299 5.03 -16.96 -16.40
N GLN A 300 4.55 -15.74 -16.64
CA GLN A 300 5.25 -14.51 -16.27
C GLN A 300 5.34 -14.39 -14.76
N VAL A 301 4.21 -14.53 -14.05
CA VAL A 301 4.17 -14.50 -12.58
C VAL A 301 5.15 -15.51 -12.00
N ALA A 302 5.15 -16.75 -12.51
CA ALA A 302 6.05 -17.80 -12.05
C ALA A 302 7.53 -17.45 -12.24
N ARG A 303 7.90 -16.86 -13.39
CA ARG A 303 9.27 -16.42 -13.68
C ARG A 303 9.69 -15.25 -12.79
N GLU A 304 8.81 -14.24 -12.63
CA GLU A 304 9.12 -13.06 -11.81
C GLU A 304 9.22 -13.42 -10.32
N MET A 305 8.34 -14.27 -9.79
CA MET A 305 8.45 -14.78 -8.43
C MET A 305 9.74 -15.57 -8.21
N ALA A 306 10.12 -16.43 -9.15
CA ALA A 306 11.39 -17.15 -9.08
C ALA A 306 12.60 -16.21 -9.12
N TYR A 307 12.59 -15.19 -9.98
CA TYR A 307 13.62 -14.15 -10.02
C TYR A 307 13.77 -13.42 -8.69
N LEU A 308 12.63 -12.94 -8.13
CA LEU A 308 12.59 -12.22 -6.86
C LEU A 308 13.05 -13.11 -5.69
N SER A 309 12.61 -14.38 -5.66
CA SER A 309 13.05 -15.35 -4.65
C SER A 309 14.56 -15.53 -4.64
N ASN A 310 15.15 -15.71 -5.82
CA ASN A 310 16.60 -15.89 -5.96
C ASN A 310 17.38 -14.62 -5.61
N ARG A 311 16.86 -13.44 -6.00
CA ARG A 311 17.51 -12.15 -5.76
C ARG A 311 17.54 -11.78 -4.28
N TYR A 312 16.43 -12.02 -3.57
CA TYR A 312 16.24 -11.55 -2.19
C TYR A 312 16.26 -12.67 -1.15
N ASP A 313 16.59 -13.90 -1.56
CA ASP A 313 16.73 -15.07 -0.68
C ASP A 313 15.51 -15.28 0.22
N THR A 314 14.32 -15.36 -0.38
CA THR A 314 13.06 -15.61 0.32
C THR A 314 12.02 -16.24 -0.58
N THR A 315 11.19 -17.10 -0.01
CA THR A 315 10.05 -17.74 -0.69
C THR A 315 8.70 -17.20 -0.19
N ARG A 316 8.73 -16.08 0.57
CA ARG A 316 7.54 -15.49 1.18
C ARG A 316 7.03 -14.32 0.36
N PHE A 317 5.81 -14.44 -0.13
CA PHE A 317 5.15 -13.43 -0.96
C PHE A 317 3.82 -12.99 -0.39
N ARG A 318 3.52 -11.69 -0.50
CA ARG A 318 2.16 -11.16 -0.38
C ARG A 318 1.76 -10.57 -1.73
N LEU A 319 0.80 -11.20 -2.38
CA LEU A 319 0.20 -10.63 -3.57
C LEU A 319 -0.68 -9.45 -3.15
N VAL A 320 -0.50 -8.32 -3.81
CA VAL A 320 -1.28 -7.09 -3.55
C VAL A 320 -2.45 -6.93 -4.52
N ASP A 321 -2.79 -8.00 -5.19
CA ASP A 321 -3.94 -8.09 -6.09
C ASP A 321 -5.23 -7.92 -5.29
N ASN A 322 -6.12 -6.99 -5.65
CA ASN A 322 -7.44 -6.86 -5.01
C ASN A 322 -8.32 -8.10 -5.19
N ILE A 323 -7.98 -8.92 -6.16
CA ILE A 323 -8.56 -10.24 -6.41
C ILE A 323 -7.66 -10.95 -7.44
N ILE A 324 -7.21 -12.17 -7.14
CA ILE A 324 -6.37 -12.94 -8.07
C ILE A 324 -7.12 -13.30 -9.36
N ASP A 325 -6.38 -13.46 -10.46
CA ASP A 325 -6.93 -14.11 -11.66
C ASP A 325 -7.27 -15.57 -11.33
N MET A 326 -8.50 -15.98 -11.61
CA MET A 326 -8.94 -17.36 -11.38
C MET A 326 -8.12 -18.39 -12.16
N LYS A 327 -7.49 -17.99 -13.27
CA LYS A 327 -6.56 -18.84 -14.02
C LYS A 327 -5.30 -19.19 -13.21
N TYR A 328 -4.91 -18.38 -12.22
CA TYR A 328 -3.76 -18.68 -11.37
C TYR A 328 -3.98 -19.94 -10.51
N VAL A 329 -5.23 -20.24 -10.16
CA VAL A 329 -5.52 -21.44 -9.35
C VAL A 329 -4.98 -22.70 -10.03
N GLU A 330 -5.32 -22.88 -11.32
CA GLU A 330 -4.93 -24.06 -12.09
C GLU A 330 -3.51 -23.92 -12.69
N ASN A 331 -3.25 -22.80 -13.36
CA ASN A 331 -2.07 -22.65 -14.20
C ASN A 331 -0.82 -22.22 -13.43
N LEU A 332 -0.95 -21.49 -12.31
CA LEU A 332 0.17 -21.06 -11.49
C LEU A 332 0.35 -21.95 -10.26
N PHE A 333 -0.66 -21.93 -9.36
CA PHE A 333 -0.57 -22.69 -8.11
C PHE A 333 -0.66 -24.20 -8.34
N GLY A 334 -1.39 -24.64 -9.37
CA GLY A 334 -1.39 -26.02 -9.81
C GLY A 334 0.01 -26.49 -10.26
N ALA A 335 0.72 -25.67 -11.04
CA ALA A 335 2.09 -25.94 -11.43
C ALA A 335 3.04 -25.94 -10.23
N PHE A 336 2.93 -24.98 -9.32
CA PHE A 336 3.73 -24.94 -8.09
C PHE A 336 3.50 -26.18 -7.21
N ALA A 337 2.27 -26.67 -7.14
CA ALA A 337 1.93 -27.91 -6.43
C ALA A 337 2.60 -29.14 -7.05
N GLN A 338 2.64 -29.23 -8.39
CA GLN A 338 3.31 -30.31 -9.11
C GLN A 338 4.84 -30.26 -8.89
N ASP A 339 5.42 -29.06 -8.97
CA ASP A 339 6.85 -28.82 -8.74
C ASP A 339 7.25 -28.93 -7.26
N ARG A 340 6.29 -29.04 -6.34
CA ARG A 340 6.49 -29.07 -4.88
C ARG A 340 7.32 -27.90 -4.37
N ARG A 341 7.03 -26.68 -4.87
CA ARG A 341 7.73 -25.48 -4.45
C ARG A 341 7.40 -25.13 -3.00
N ASP A 342 8.41 -24.85 -2.21
CA ASP A 342 8.23 -24.41 -0.83
C ASP A 342 8.02 -22.88 -0.80
N LEU A 343 6.77 -22.48 -0.98
CA LEU A 343 6.34 -21.09 -0.98
C LEU A 343 5.42 -20.80 0.21
N ASP A 344 5.47 -19.56 0.69
CA ASP A 344 4.53 -18.98 1.65
C ASP A 344 3.88 -17.76 0.98
N VAL A 345 2.67 -17.95 0.46
CA VAL A 345 1.96 -16.93 -0.33
C VAL A 345 0.69 -16.50 0.36
N PHE A 346 0.49 -15.17 0.45
CA PHE A 346 -0.79 -14.54 0.76
C PHE A 346 -1.49 -14.09 -0.52
N ILE A 347 -2.81 -14.29 -0.61
CA ILE A 347 -3.64 -13.84 -1.73
C ILE A 347 -4.96 -13.24 -1.25
N GLU A 348 -5.53 -12.33 -2.04
CA GLU A 348 -6.93 -11.90 -1.91
C GLU A 348 -7.79 -12.56 -2.99
N THR A 349 -8.98 -13.02 -2.63
CA THR A 349 -9.85 -13.75 -3.54
C THR A 349 -11.32 -13.62 -3.16
N LYS A 350 -12.19 -14.12 -4.01
CA LYS A 350 -13.62 -14.27 -3.71
C LYS A 350 -13.88 -15.59 -3.00
N SER A 351 -14.85 -15.62 -2.08
CA SER A 351 -15.16 -16.79 -1.23
C SER A 351 -15.86 -17.96 -1.94
N ASN A 352 -16.20 -17.85 -3.23
CA ASN A 352 -16.89 -18.89 -3.99
C ASN A 352 -15.97 -20.01 -4.52
N LEU A 353 -14.80 -20.19 -3.92
CA LEU A 353 -13.85 -21.23 -4.28
C LEU A 353 -14.40 -22.63 -3.97
N GLN A 354 -14.11 -23.56 -4.86
CA GLN A 354 -14.46 -24.97 -4.69
C GLN A 354 -13.36 -25.72 -3.92
N LYS A 355 -13.72 -26.89 -3.35
CA LYS A 355 -12.78 -27.72 -2.59
C LYS A 355 -11.47 -28.00 -3.34
N HIS A 356 -11.54 -28.39 -4.62
CA HIS A 356 -10.33 -28.70 -5.39
C HIS A 356 -9.45 -27.49 -5.64
N GLN A 357 -10.05 -26.29 -5.79
CA GLN A 357 -9.31 -25.03 -5.97
C GLN A 357 -8.55 -24.66 -4.70
N ILE A 358 -9.19 -24.73 -3.53
CA ILE A 358 -8.52 -24.46 -2.24
C ILE A 358 -7.39 -25.48 -2.01
N ARG A 359 -7.61 -26.76 -2.38
CA ARG A 359 -6.54 -27.78 -2.33
C ARG A 359 -5.34 -27.39 -3.21
N LEU A 360 -5.56 -26.98 -4.46
CA LEU A 360 -4.48 -26.57 -5.37
C LEU A 360 -3.73 -25.36 -4.82
N LEU A 361 -4.45 -24.35 -4.33
CA LEU A 361 -3.86 -23.16 -3.69
C LEU A 361 -2.96 -23.57 -2.52
N ALA A 362 -3.47 -24.40 -1.59
CA ALA A 362 -2.72 -24.87 -0.42
C ALA A 362 -1.46 -25.65 -0.81
N MET A 363 -1.58 -26.59 -1.77
CA MET A 363 -0.46 -27.37 -2.27
C MET A 363 0.54 -26.53 -3.07
N GLY A 364 0.07 -25.45 -3.72
CA GLY A 364 0.89 -24.50 -4.47
C GLY A 364 1.55 -23.42 -3.61
N GLY A 365 1.42 -23.52 -2.27
CA GLY A 365 2.13 -22.64 -1.33
C GLY A 365 1.31 -21.48 -0.76
N VAL A 366 -0.01 -21.40 -1.03
CA VAL A 366 -0.87 -20.43 -0.34
C VAL A 366 -1.03 -20.85 1.12
N ARG A 367 -0.52 -20.02 2.03
CA ARG A 367 -0.61 -20.25 3.48
C ARG A 367 -1.63 -19.36 4.17
N CYS A 368 -1.93 -18.22 3.58
CA CYS A 368 -2.94 -17.29 4.07
C CYS A 368 -3.72 -16.72 2.89
N MET A 369 -5.02 -16.51 3.07
CA MET A 369 -5.86 -15.81 2.09
C MET A 369 -6.86 -14.89 2.76
N GLN A 370 -7.23 -13.84 2.05
CA GLN A 370 -8.35 -12.96 2.40
C GLN A 370 -9.48 -13.16 1.40
N PRO A 371 -10.41 -14.08 1.66
CA PRO A 371 -11.62 -14.19 0.86
C PRO A 371 -12.62 -13.14 1.31
N GLY A 372 -13.19 -12.41 0.37
CA GLY A 372 -14.20 -11.41 0.71
C GLY A 372 -15.51 -12.05 1.17
N LEU A 373 -15.66 -12.37 2.46
CA LEU A 373 -16.86 -12.93 3.05
C LEU A 373 -17.93 -11.89 3.37
N GLU A 374 -17.55 -10.85 4.10
CA GLU A 374 -18.28 -9.64 4.53
C GLU A 374 -19.50 -9.91 5.41
N SER A 375 -20.22 -11.02 5.26
CA SER A 375 -21.40 -11.36 6.05
C SER A 375 -21.78 -12.84 5.90
N LEU A 376 -22.51 -13.35 6.90
CA LEU A 376 -23.23 -14.64 6.84
C LEU A 376 -24.75 -14.45 6.69
N SER A 377 -25.23 -13.21 6.42
CA SER A 377 -26.63 -12.89 6.12
C SER A 377 -26.85 -12.79 4.61
N GLN A 378 -27.79 -13.58 4.08
CA GLN A 378 -28.14 -13.54 2.64
C GLN A 378 -28.72 -12.19 2.19
N PRO A 379 -29.60 -11.50 2.97
CA PRO A 379 -30.06 -10.16 2.64
C PRO A 379 -28.92 -9.15 2.55
N GLN A 380 -27.97 -9.15 3.51
CA GLN A 380 -26.80 -8.26 3.48
C GLN A 380 -25.90 -8.52 2.27
N LEU A 381 -25.59 -9.79 1.96
CA LEU A 381 -24.77 -10.15 0.79
C LEU A 381 -25.41 -9.73 -0.53
N ARG A 382 -26.75 -9.74 -0.62
CA ARG A 382 -27.50 -9.22 -1.78
C ARG A 382 -27.42 -7.69 -1.85
N ALA A 383 -27.64 -6.98 -0.72
CA ALA A 383 -27.54 -5.53 -0.66
C ALA A 383 -26.11 -5.03 -1.05
N MET A 384 -25.09 -5.80 -0.72
CA MET A 384 -23.69 -5.55 -1.07
C MET A 384 -23.35 -5.90 -2.53
N ASP A 385 -24.24 -6.50 -3.30
CA ASP A 385 -23.97 -7.10 -4.63
C ASP A 385 -22.73 -8.00 -4.64
N LYS A 386 -22.54 -8.77 -3.54
CA LYS A 386 -21.35 -9.59 -3.34
C LYS A 386 -21.33 -10.83 -4.26
N GLY A 387 -22.50 -11.30 -4.69
CA GLY A 387 -22.66 -12.46 -5.60
C GLY A 387 -22.16 -13.78 -5.01
N VAL A 388 -22.26 -13.92 -3.69
CA VAL A 388 -22.01 -15.17 -2.94
C VAL A 388 -23.14 -15.42 -1.97
N THR A 389 -23.25 -16.65 -1.46
CA THR A 389 -24.20 -17.05 -0.44
C THR A 389 -23.50 -17.30 0.89
N PRO A 390 -24.21 -17.24 2.04
CA PRO A 390 -23.65 -17.62 3.34
C PRO A 390 -23.05 -19.03 3.33
N MET A 391 -23.69 -19.97 2.63
CA MET A 391 -23.22 -21.35 2.51
C MET A 391 -21.87 -21.42 1.77
N GLN A 392 -21.68 -20.65 0.69
CA GLN A 392 -20.38 -20.57 -0.01
C GLN A 392 -19.30 -20.02 0.90
N ASN A 393 -19.60 -18.98 1.71
CA ASN A 393 -18.69 -18.43 2.70
C ASN A 393 -18.25 -19.49 3.72
N LEU A 394 -19.21 -20.23 4.29
CA LEU A 394 -18.92 -21.29 5.25
C LEU A 394 -18.13 -22.45 4.63
N VAL A 395 -18.47 -22.84 3.40
CA VAL A 395 -17.73 -23.87 2.65
C VAL A 395 -16.29 -23.44 2.38
N CYS A 396 -16.07 -22.17 2.07
CA CYS A 396 -14.71 -21.60 1.92
C CYS A 396 -13.94 -21.75 3.23
N LEU A 397 -14.47 -21.26 4.36
CA LEU A 397 -13.84 -21.38 5.67
C LEU A 397 -13.54 -22.83 6.04
N LYS A 398 -14.51 -23.76 5.81
CA LYS A 398 -14.34 -25.19 6.08
C LYS A 398 -13.16 -25.79 5.32
N TRP A 399 -13.04 -25.50 4.02
CA TRP A 399 -11.97 -26.11 3.22
C TRP A 399 -10.63 -25.43 3.47
N CYS A 400 -10.59 -24.13 3.77
CA CYS A 400 -9.37 -23.47 4.23
C CYS A 400 -8.87 -24.11 5.54
N PHE A 401 -9.75 -24.31 6.52
CA PHE A 401 -9.42 -25.02 7.75
C PHE A 401 -8.88 -26.43 7.49
N TYR A 402 -9.56 -27.21 6.63
CA TYR A 402 -9.16 -28.57 6.30
C TYR A 402 -7.79 -28.68 5.62
N TYR A 403 -7.45 -27.71 4.77
CA TYR A 403 -6.17 -27.67 4.05
C TYR A 403 -5.11 -26.78 4.73
N HIS A 404 -5.35 -26.36 5.98
CA HIS A 404 -4.43 -25.54 6.78
C HIS A 404 -4.03 -24.21 6.11
N VAL A 405 -4.99 -23.57 5.43
CA VAL A 405 -4.85 -22.21 4.91
C VAL A 405 -5.45 -21.24 5.92
N ALA A 406 -4.64 -20.34 6.45
CA ALA A 406 -5.13 -19.28 7.33
C ALA A 406 -6.06 -18.33 6.57
N VAL A 407 -7.11 -17.85 7.23
CA VAL A 407 -8.09 -16.95 6.59
C VAL A 407 -8.16 -15.64 7.39
N SER A 408 -7.91 -14.54 6.70
CA SER A 408 -8.18 -13.19 7.18
C SER A 408 -9.53 -12.76 6.61
N TRP A 409 -10.52 -12.44 7.45
CA TRP A 409 -11.84 -12.04 6.97
C TRP A 409 -12.55 -11.13 7.97
N ASN A 410 -13.51 -10.35 7.47
CA ASN A 410 -14.24 -9.36 8.25
C ASN A 410 -15.75 -9.55 8.16
N ILE A 411 -16.47 -8.99 9.13
CA ILE A 411 -17.92 -8.76 9.07
C ILE A 411 -18.12 -7.23 8.91
N LEU A 412 -18.82 -6.82 7.86
CA LEU A 412 -19.21 -5.44 7.66
C LEU A 412 -20.46 -5.13 8.48
N LEU A 413 -20.40 -4.05 9.24
CA LEU A 413 -21.48 -3.56 10.10
C LEU A 413 -21.90 -2.16 9.64
N GLY A 414 -23.16 -1.79 9.89
CA GLY A 414 -23.67 -0.46 9.57
C GLY A 414 -24.04 -0.30 8.09
N PHE A 415 -24.36 -1.39 7.41
CA PHE A 415 -24.73 -1.35 5.99
C PHE A 415 -26.17 -0.83 5.80
N PRO A 416 -26.44 0.09 4.83
CA PRO A 416 -27.79 0.61 4.61
C PRO A 416 -28.82 -0.50 4.38
N GLY A 417 -29.91 -0.47 5.14
CA GLY A 417 -31.02 -1.43 5.04
C GLY A 417 -30.84 -2.72 5.85
N GLU A 418 -29.73 -2.86 6.61
CA GLU A 418 -29.57 -3.97 7.55
C GLU A 418 -30.56 -3.90 8.72
N THR A 419 -30.86 -5.05 9.30
CA THR A 419 -31.79 -5.18 10.42
C THR A 419 -31.14 -5.97 11.58
N ASN A 420 -31.65 -5.80 12.80
CA ASN A 420 -31.21 -6.61 13.94
C ASN A 420 -31.39 -8.11 13.67
N GLU A 421 -32.40 -8.51 12.92
CA GLU A 421 -32.65 -9.91 12.55
C GLU A 421 -31.50 -10.52 11.73
N ASP A 422 -30.83 -9.72 10.88
CA ASP A 422 -29.67 -10.17 10.13
C ASP A 422 -28.51 -10.56 11.03
N TYR A 423 -28.33 -9.83 12.14
CA TYR A 423 -27.30 -10.13 13.12
C TYR A 423 -27.68 -11.27 14.05
N LEU A 424 -28.92 -11.31 14.52
CA LEU A 424 -29.39 -12.40 15.40
C LEU A 424 -29.25 -13.76 14.72
N ARG A 425 -29.60 -13.87 13.43
CA ARG A 425 -29.39 -15.10 12.64
C ARG A 425 -27.92 -15.49 12.51
N GLN A 426 -27.02 -14.51 12.37
CA GLN A 426 -25.59 -14.79 12.34
C GLN A 426 -25.09 -15.25 13.72
N ILE A 427 -25.57 -14.64 14.80
CA ILE A 427 -25.24 -15.04 16.18
C ILE A 427 -25.70 -16.49 16.44
N ASP A 428 -26.89 -16.88 16.00
CA ASP A 428 -27.41 -18.24 16.13
C ASP A 428 -26.55 -19.30 15.45
N LEU A 429 -25.76 -18.91 14.43
CA LEU A 429 -24.84 -19.81 13.74
C LEU A 429 -23.52 -20.03 14.52
N ILE A 430 -23.10 -19.07 15.35
CA ILE A 430 -21.79 -19.08 16.02
C ILE A 430 -21.49 -20.38 16.74
N PRO A 431 -22.41 -20.96 17.57
CA PRO A 431 -22.14 -22.22 18.26
C PRO A 431 -21.76 -23.40 17.33
N SER A 432 -22.25 -23.37 16.09
CA SER A 432 -21.94 -24.37 15.06
C SER A 432 -20.63 -24.10 14.31
N LEU A 433 -20.06 -22.91 14.47
CA LEU A 433 -18.90 -22.42 13.70
C LEU A 433 -17.63 -22.25 14.53
N VAL A 434 -17.69 -22.50 15.85
CA VAL A 434 -16.55 -22.27 16.79
C VAL A 434 -15.28 -23.03 16.44
N HIS A 435 -15.36 -24.05 15.58
CA HIS A 435 -14.22 -24.81 15.08
C HIS A 435 -13.56 -24.17 13.83
N LEU A 436 -14.18 -23.16 13.24
CA LEU A 436 -13.64 -22.42 12.10
C LEU A 436 -12.90 -21.17 12.59
N GLN A 437 -12.06 -20.63 11.72
CA GLN A 437 -11.32 -19.42 12.05
C GLN A 437 -12.27 -18.22 12.20
N PRO A 438 -12.21 -17.47 13.33
CA PRO A 438 -13.05 -16.30 13.54
C PRO A 438 -12.66 -15.14 12.60
N PRO A 439 -13.51 -14.11 12.45
CA PRO A 439 -13.12 -12.87 11.78
C PRO A 439 -12.00 -12.14 12.54
N GLU A 440 -11.29 -11.26 11.84
CA GLU A 440 -10.27 -10.43 12.46
C GLU A 440 -10.88 -9.48 13.49
N GLY A 441 -10.24 -9.35 14.66
CA GLY A 441 -10.68 -8.49 15.75
C GLY A 441 -11.78 -9.10 16.62
N ALA A 442 -12.10 -10.38 16.47
CA ALA A 442 -13.03 -11.11 17.35
C ALA A 442 -12.35 -11.68 18.60
#